data_1902bcf9a3ee0007fc570ff35670968a
#
_entry.id   1902bcf9a3ee0007fc570ff35670968a
#
_cell.length_a   1.000
_cell.length_b   1.000
_cell.length_c   1.000
_cell.angle_alpha   90.00
_cell.angle_beta   90.00
_cell.angle_gamma   90.00
#
_symmetry.space_group_name_H-M   'P 1'
#
loop_
_entity.id
_entity.type
_entity.pdbx_description
1 polymer ?
#
loop_
_entity_poly.entity_id
_entity_poly.type
_entity_poly.pdbx_seq_one_letter_code
_entity_poly.pdbx_strand_id
1 'polypeptide(L)'
;MDEILKERRGVTAPQGTAKARIERAALILFVERSIEGVSTKSIANYANVSEGLLYRHFKSKADLSLVLMQTIHERLTELVRGHMNQPLAGAVSDIVRDYAELADEDWPLFAYHLLYMHRFPNLADDGPLRAAAELVRFNQAAGRLRNGIAPDLLASMALGVVMQAAQSKLLWGDIGLLSRHIETFERAVMAVLEDA
;
A
#
# COMPACT_ATOMS: atom_id res chain seq x y z
N MET A 1 20.18 10.20 -1.10
CA MET A 1 20.20 8.72 -1.30
C MET A 1 21.10 8.02 -0.27
N ASP A 2 22.21 8.61 0.13
CA ASP A 2 23.15 7.97 1.09
C ASP A 2 22.70 8.05 2.58
N GLU A 3 21.88 8.99 2.97
CA GLU A 3 21.43 9.13 4.36
C GLU A 3 20.32 8.11 4.73
N ILE A 4 19.45 7.78 3.80
CA ILE A 4 18.45 6.71 3.93
C ILE A 4 19.13 5.33 4.07
N LEU A 5 20.33 5.17 3.52
CA LEU A 5 21.15 3.96 3.62
C LEU A 5 21.94 3.86 4.94
N LYS A 6 22.16 4.97 5.64
CA LYS A 6 22.93 4.99 6.92
C LYS A 6 22.09 4.57 8.14
N GLU A 7 20.80 4.85 8.18
CA GLU A 7 19.90 4.36 9.25
C GLU A 7 19.68 2.83 9.22
N ARG A 8 20.09 2.16 8.14
CA ARG A 8 19.84 0.73 7.88
C ARG A 8 20.88 -0.24 8.46
N ARG A 9 21.90 0.22 9.17
CA ARG A 9 22.92 -0.69 9.76
C ARG A 9 22.50 -1.40 11.04
N GLY A 10 21.24 -1.24 11.49
CA GLY A 10 20.67 -1.87 12.67
C GLY A 10 19.47 -2.78 12.42
N VAL A 11 19.21 -3.20 11.17
CA VAL A 11 18.08 -4.10 10.87
C VAL A 11 18.40 -5.48 11.47
N THR A 12 17.85 -5.74 12.66
CA THR A 12 17.80 -7.10 13.23
C THR A 12 17.12 -8.04 12.24
N ALA A 13 17.65 -9.27 12.09
CA ALA A 13 17.03 -10.28 11.23
C ALA A 13 15.52 -10.36 11.46
N PRO A 14 14.70 -10.51 10.42
CA PRO A 14 13.25 -10.56 10.57
C PRO A 14 12.84 -11.59 11.62
N GLN A 15 12.02 -11.17 12.61
CA GLN A 15 11.52 -12.03 13.65
C GLN A 15 10.23 -12.72 13.19
N GLY A 16 9.86 -13.84 13.84
CA GLY A 16 8.62 -14.55 13.56
C GLY A 16 8.83 -15.89 12.85
N THR A 17 7.74 -16.40 12.25
CA THR A 17 7.78 -17.67 11.50
C THR A 17 8.72 -17.60 10.30
N ALA A 18 9.20 -18.74 9.81
CA ALA A 18 10.04 -18.78 8.62
C ALA A 18 9.36 -18.11 7.41
N LYS A 19 8.05 -18.30 7.25
CA LYS A 19 7.25 -17.65 6.21
C LYS A 19 7.32 -16.12 6.34
N ALA A 20 7.01 -15.57 7.51
CA ALA A 20 7.03 -14.11 7.76
C ALA A 20 8.43 -13.51 7.55
N ARG A 21 9.49 -14.23 7.94
CA ARG A 21 10.88 -13.79 7.69
C ARG A 21 11.20 -13.72 6.21
N ILE A 22 10.77 -14.73 5.42
CA ILE A 22 10.95 -14.76 3.96
C ILE A 22 10.18 -13.61 3.31
N GLU A 23 8.93 -13.40 3.67
CA GLU A 23 8.10 -12.29 3.16
C GLU A 23 8.75 -10.94 3.45
N ARG A 24 9.20 -10.71 4.67
CA ARG A 24 9.86 -9.46 5.06
C ARG A 24 11.18 -9.24 4.33
N ALA A 25 11.99 -10.28 4.19
CA ALA A 25 13.24 -10.23 3.43
C ALA A 25 13.00 -9.90 1.95
N ALA A 26 11.99 -10.52 1.35
CA ALA A 26 11.63 -10.28 -0.04
C ALA A 26 11.13 -8.85 -0.26
N LEU A 27 10.24 -8.32 0.61
CA LEU A 27 9.78 -6.93 0.55
C LEU A 27 10.94 -5.94 0.54
N ILE A 28 11.85 -6.06 1.51
CA ILE A 28 13.01 -5.16 1.62
C ILE A 28 13.86 -5.23 0.36
N LEU A 29 14.23 -6.45 -0.06
CA LEU A 29 15.11 -6.65 -1.20
C LEU A 29 14.46 -6.23 -2.53
N PHE A 30 13.16 -6.48 -2.72
CA PHE A 30 12.44 -6.08 -3.93
C PHE A 30 12.33 -4.55 -4.06
N VAL A 31 12.11 -3.86 -2.95
CA VAL A 31 12.08 -2.39 -2.94
C VAL A 31 13.48 -1.81 -3.20
N GLU A 32 14.54 -2.44 -2.65
CA GLU A 32 15.91 -1.95 -2.80
C GLU A 32 16.55 -2.24 -4.17
N ARG A 33 16.24 -3.40 -4.77
CA ARG A 33 17.03 -3.96 -5.89
C ARG A 33 16.19 -4.43 -7.06
N SER A 34 14.89 -4.20 -7.04
CA SER A 34 13.87 -4.75 -7.92
C SER A 34 13.64 -6.27 -7.78
N ILE A 35 12.45 -6.72 -8.24
CA ILE A 35 12.11 -8.16 -8.25
C ILE A 35 13.09 -8.94 -9.13
N GLU A 36 13.48 -8.39 -10.27
CA GLU A 36 14.39 -9.03 -11.22
C GLU A 36 15.81 -9.16 -10.66
N GLY A 37 16.29 -8.11 -9.99
CA GLY A 37 17.64 -8.03 -9.46
C GLY A 37 17.91 -8.89 -8.22
N VAL A 38 16.87 -9.57 -7.67
CA VAL A 38 16.97 -10.38 -6.45
C VAL A 38 16.83 -11.87 -6.75
N SER A 39 17.75 -12.69 -6.22
CA SER A 39 17.66 -14.16 -6.30
C SER A 39 16.94 -14.74 -5.07
N THR A 40 16.32 -15.93 -5.22
CA THR A 40 15.75 -16.69 -4.10
C THR A 40 16.79 -17.02 -3.03
N LYS A 41 18.03 -17.29 -3.46
CA LYS A 41 19.17 -17.51 -2.56
C LYS A 41 19.47 -16.26 -1.70
N SER A 42 19.44 -15.04 -2.29
CA SER A 42 19.64 -13.81 -1.50
C SER A 42 18.50 -13.55 -0.54
N ILE A 43 17.25 -13.85 -0.90
CA ILE A 43 16.09 -13.75 0.00
C ILE A 43 16.25 -14.75 1.17
N ALA A 44 16.58 -16.01 0.89
CA ALA A 44 16.76 -17.04 1.91
C ALA A 44 17.90 -16.67 2.90
N ASN A 45 19.01 -16.17 2.38
CA ASN A 45 20.13 -15.70 3.21
C ASN A 45 19.72 -14.53 4.11
N TYR A 46 19.01 -13.52 3.56
CA TYR A 46 18.57 -12.36 4.32
C TYR A 46 17.54 -12.76 5.40
N ALA A 47 16.66 -13.71 5.10
CA ALA A 47 15.66 -14.27 6.02
C ALA A 47 16.28 -15.23 7.06
N ASN A 48 17.56 -15.56 6.97
CA ASN A 48 18.23 -16.58 7.76
C ASN A 48 17.50 -17.94 7.72
N VAL A 49 17.24 -18.43 6.51
CA VAL A 49 16.64 -19.74 6.24
C VAL A 49 17.39 -20.43 5.11
N SER A 50 17.18 -21.76 4.97
CA SER A 50 17.68 -22.46 3.77
C SER A 50 16.81 -22.15 2.55
N GLU A 51 17.39 -22.16 1.36
CA GLU A 51 16.64 -22.00 0.11
C GLU A 51 15.58 -23.09 -0.07
N GLY A 52 15.86 -24.33 0.39
CA GLY A 52 14.87 -25.41 0.41
C GLY A 52 13.66 -25.11 1.30
N LEU A 53 13.86 -24.38 2.41
CA LEU A 53 12.74 -23.95 3.26
C LEU A 53 11.92 -22.85 2.58
N LEU A 54 12.55 -21.94 1.86
CA LEU A 54 11.84 -20.94 1.04
C LEU A 54 10.93 -21.63 0.03
N TYR A 55 11.42 -22.64 -0.70
CA TYR A 55 10.62 -23.37 -1.69
C TYR A 55 9.51 -24.26 -1.08
N ARG A 56 9.55 -24.55 0.22
CA ARG A 56 8.41 -25.17 0.93
C ARG A 56 7.24 -24.21 1.11
N HIS A 57 7.51 -22.91 1.23
CA HIS A 57 6.48 -21.88 1.44
C HIS A 57 6.00 -21.24 0.13
N PHE A 58 6.88 -21.09 -0.84
CA PHE A 58 6.63 -20.39 -2.09
C PHE A 58 7.16 -21.17 -3.28
N LYS A 59 6.32 -21.44 -4.26
CA LYS A 59 6.66 -22.25 -5.46
C LYS A 59 7.74 -21.59 -6.32
N SER A 60 7.78 -20.26 -6.32
CA SER A 60 8.72 -19.46 -7.11
C SER A 60 8.85 -18.05 -6.53
N LYS A 61 9.81 -17.28 -7.04
CA LYS A 61 9.92 -15.84 -6.75
C LYS A 61 8.68 -15.06 -7.23
N ALA A 62 8.09 -15.47 -8.35
CA ALA A 62 6.85 -14.87 -8.84
C ALA A 62 5.65 -15.16 -7.93
N ASP A 63 5.55 -16.39 -7.40
CA ASP A 63 4.55 -16.77 -6.41
C ASP A 63 4.68 -15.93 -5.12
N LEU A 64 5.90 -15.82 -4.57
CA LEU A 64 6.18 -14.95 -3.42
C LEU A 64 5.79 -13.49 -3.71
N SER A 65 6.15 -12.97 -4.88
CA SER A 65 5.82 -11.60 -5.31
C SER A 65 4.30 -11.38 -5.38
N LEU A 66 3.54 -12.36 -5.91
CA LEU A 66 2.08 -12.29 -5.96
C LEU A 66 1.46 -12.31 -4.56
N VAL A 67 1.91 -13.21 -3.68
CA VAL A 67 1.43 -13.28 -2.28
C VAL A 67 1.63 -11.96 -1.55
N LEU A 68 2.79 -11.32 -1.70
CA LEU A 68 3.05 -10.01 -1.10
C LEU A 68 2.10 -8.93 -1.62
N MET A 69 1.82 -8.92 -2.93
CA MET A 69 0.87 -7.96 -3.51
C MET A 69 -0.56 -8.23 -3.04
N GLN A 70 -0.98 -9.48 -2.96
CA GLN A 70 -2.29 -9.85 -2.40
C GLN A 70 -2.43 -9.36 -0.96
N THR A 71 -1.41 -9.58 -0.12
CA THR A 71 -1.43 -9.14 1.28
C THR A 71 -1.66 -7.64 1.43
N ILE A 72 -0.97 -6.80 0.66
CA ILE A 72 -1.17 -5.35 0.75
C ILE A 72 -2.52 -4.93 0.14
N HIS A 73 -2.93 -5.53 -0.97
CA HIS A 73 -4.24 -5.25 -1.56
C HIS A 73 -5.39 -5.57 -0.62
N GLU A 74 -5.35 -6.74 0.03
CA GLU A 74 -6.34 -7.14 1.04
C GLU A 74 -6.39 -6.12 2.19
N ARG A 75 -5.24 -5.77 2.78
CA ARG A 75 -5.16 -4.77 3.86
C ARG A 75 -5.76 -3.42 3.45
N LEU A 76 -5.36 -2.89 2.30
CA LEU A 76 -5.86 -1.59 1.82
C LEU A 76 -7.36 -1.64 1.47
N THR A 77 -7.85 -2.77 0.95
CA THR A 77 -9.27 -2.97 0.67
C THR A 77 -10.08 -3.03 1.96
N GLU A 78 -9.60 -3.74 2.96
CA GLU A 78 -10.24 -3.85 4.28
C GLU A 78 -10.29 -2.51 5.00
N LEU A 79 -9.25 -1.67 4.90
CA LEU A 79 -9.25 -0.31 5.43
C LEU A 79 -10.41 0.51 4.85
N VAL A 80 -10.61 0.48 3.54
CA VAL A 80 -11.71 1.22 2.92
C VAL A 80 -13.06 0.63 3.33
N ARG A 81 -13.21 -0.69 3.26
CA ARG A 81 -14.49 -1.38 3.57
C ARG A 81 -14.91 -1.25 5.03
N GLY A 82 -13.96 -1.19 5.95
CA GLY A 82 -14.21 -1.00 7.37
C GLY A 82 -14.98 0.27 7.70
N HIS A 83 -14.89 1.29 6.85
CA HIS A 83 -15.51 2.61 7.06
C HIS A 83 -16.73 2.91 6.19
N MET A 84 -17.20 1.94 5.39
CA MET A 84 -18.32 2.16 4.44
C MET A 84 -19.65 2.54 5.09
N ASN A 85 -19.86 2.18 6.35
CA ASN A 85 -21.14 2.43 7.08
C ASN A 85 -21.14 3.76 7.87
N GLN A 86 -20.08 4.55 7.77
CA GLN A 86 -19.93 5.83 8.45
C GLN A 86 -20.47 6.99 7.60
N PRO A 87 -20.78 8.16 8.19
CA PRO A 87 -20.93 9.40 7.44
C PRO A 87 -19.68 9.68 6.59
N LEU A 88 -19.87 10.22 5.37
CA LEU A 88 -18.78 10.38 4.40
C LEU A 88 -17.53 11.05 4.98
N ALA A 89 -17.68 12.16 5.69
CA ALA A 89 -16.55 12.89 6.27
C ALA A 89 -15.78 12.04 7.30
N GLY A 90 -16.48 11.27 8.13
CA GLY A 90 -15.86 10.32 9.07
C GLY A 90 -15.13 9.20 8.34
N ALA A 91 -15.75 8.60 7.33
CA ALA A 91 -15.15 7.57 6.51
C ALA A 91 -13.86 8.06 5.82
N VAL A 92 -13.89 9.28 5.24
CA VAL A 92 -12.70 9.88 4.60
C VAL A 92 -11.60 10.12 5.63
N SER A 93 -11.92 10.70 6.80
CA SER A 93 -10.95 10.96 7.86
C SER A 93 -10.26 9.67 8.31
N ASP A 94 -11.03 8.63 8.60
CA ASP A 94 -10.48 7.35 9.07
C ASP A 94 -9.69 6.62 7.98
N ILE A 95 -10.17 6.58 6.72
CA ILE A 95 -9.44 5.98 5.60
C ILE A 95 -8.10 6.70 5.37
N VAL A 96 -8.10 8.02 5.35
CA VAL A 96 -6.87 8.81 5.16
C VAL A 96 -5.87 8.54 6.27
N ARG A 97 -6.34 8.52 7.53
CA ARG A 97 -5.51 8.19 8.70
C ARG A 97 -4.90 6.81 8.59
N ASP A 98 -5.74 5.80 8.40
CA ASP A 98 -5.32 4.40 8.33
C ASP A 98 -4.32 4.15 7.20
N TYR A 99 -4.50 4.79 6.03
CA TYR A 99 -3.54 4.73 4.93
C TYR A 99 -2.20 5.36 5.28
N ALA A 100 -2.22 6.54 5.90
CA ALA A 100 -1.00 7.25 6.28
C ALA A 100 -0.24 6.50 7.38
N GLU A 101 -0.95 5.98 8.39
CA GLU A 101 -0.37 5.17 9.48
C GLU A 101 0.19 3.85 8.96
N LEU A 102 -0.54 3.11 8.12
CA LEU A 102 -0.04 1.89 7.50
C LEU A 102 1.23 2.13 6.68
N ALA A 103 1.28 3.23 5.92
CA ALA A 103 2.46 3.59 5.15
C ALA A 103 3.67 3.89 6.04
N ASP A 104 3.46 4.51 7.20
CA ASP A 104 4.54 4.82 8.15
C ASP A 104 4.96 3.60 8.97
N GLU A 105 4.02 2.72 9.35
CA GLU A 105 4.28 1.50 10.12
C GLU A 105 5.01 0.44 9.30
N ASP A 106 4.60 0.24 8.04
CA ASP A 106 5.17 -0.78 7.16
C ASP A 106 5.53 -0.21 5.78
N TRP A 107 6.45 0.76 5.79
CA TRP A 107 6.91 1.40 4.56
C TRP A 107 7.41 0.42 3.49
N PRO A 108 8.17 -0.66 3.77
CA PRO A 108 8.56 -1.62 2.73
C PRO A 108 7.37 -2.29 2.03
N LEU A 109 6.32 -2.63 2.76
CA LEU A 109 5.10 -3.21 2.17
C LEU A 109 4.36 -2.19 1.31
N PHE A 110 4.22 -0.97 1.81
CA PHE A 110 3.56 0.11 1.09
C PHE A 110 4.35 0.54 -0.16
N ALA A 111 5.67 0.70 -0.05
CA ALA A 111 6.57 1.00 -1.16
C ALA A 111 6.56 -0.10 -2.23
N TYR A 112 6.48 -1.36 -1.81
CA TYR A 112 6.33 -2.49 -2.73
C TYR A 112 5.02 -2.38 -3.55
N HIS A 113 3.91 -2.04 -2.90
CA HIS A 113 2.66 -1.79 -3.59
C HIS A 113 2.79 -0.67 -4.63
N LEU A 114 3.34 0.49 -4.25
CA LEU A 114 3.54 1.64 -5.16
C LEU A 114 4.38 1.30 -6.39
N LEU A 115 5.44 0.52 -6.21
CA LEU A 115 6.37 0.15 -7.28
C LEU A 115 5.79 -0.88 -8.25
N TYR A 116 4.96 -1.82 -7.75
CA TYR A 116 4.66 -3.05 -8.49
C TYR A 116 3.18 -3.33 -8.72
N MET A 117 2.24 -2.53 -8.20
CA MET A 117 0.79 -2.75 -8.38
C MET A 117 0.39 -2.92 -9.85
N HIS A 118 1.04 -2.18 -10.76
CA HIS A 118 0.77 -2.24 -12.20
C HIS A 118 1.12 -3.59 -12.85
N ARG A 119 1.91 -4.44 -12.18
CA ARG A 119 2.27 -5.78 -12.66
C ARG A 119 1.21 -6.85 -12.36
N PHE A 120 0.22 -6.52 -11.56
CA PHE A 120 -0.81 -7.43 -11.09
C PHE A 120 -2.22 -6.92 -11.43
N PRO A 121 -2.53 -6.69 -12.73
CA PRO A 121 -3.80 -6.08 -13.13
C PRO A 121 -5.03 -6.89 -12.69
N ASN A 122 -4.91 -8.21 -12.57
CA ASN A 122 -6.00 -9.08 -12.13
C ASN A 122 -6.42 -8.89 -10.66
N LEU A 123 -5.61 -8.19 -9.83
CA LEU A 123 -5.98 -7.83 -8.46
C LEU A 123 -6.81 -6.55 -8.41
N ALA A 124 -6.91 -5.79 -9.49
CA ALA A 124 -7.65 -4.54 -9.53
C ALA A 124 -9.17 -4.72 -9.42
N ASP A 125 -9.69 -5.90 -9.81
CA ASP A 125 -11.14 -6.17 -9.85
C ASP A 125 -11.79 -6.18 -8.45
N ASP A 126 -11.05 -6.47 -7.40
CA ASP A 126 -11.51 -6.45 -6.00
C ASP A 126 -10.47 -5.76 -5.07
N GLY A 127 -9.90 -4.68 -5.53
CA GLY A 127 -8.87 -3.92 -4.81
C GLY A 127 -9.40 -2.67 -4.11
N PRO A 128 -8.49 -1.91 -3.48
CA PRO A 128 -8.84 -0.70 -2.71
C PRO A 128 -9.53 0.37 -3.56
N LEU A 129 -9.18 0.51 -4.84
CA LEU A 129 -9.85 1.44 -5.75
C LEU A 129 -11.31 1.05 -5.98
N ARG A 130 -11.59 -0.25 -6.13
CA ARG A 130 -12.96 -0.75 -6.28
C ARG A 130 -13.80 -0.48 -5.03
N ALA A 131 -13.24 -0.76 -3.85
CA ALA A 131 -13.90 -0.47 -2.57
C ALA A 131 -14.18 1.04 -2.41
N ALA A 132 -13.23 1.90 -2.76
CA ALA A 132 -13.43 3.35 -2.75
C ALA A 132 -14.50 3.81 -3.75
N ALA A 133 -14.55 3.23 -4.95
CA ALA A 133 -15.60 3.52 -5.93
C ALA A 133 -16.98 3.08 -5.45
N GLU A 134 -17.09 1.98 -4.71
CA GLU A 134 -18.34 1.54 -4.06
C GLU A 134 -18.78 2.54 -3.00
N LEU A 135 -17.86 3.06 -2.17
CA LEU A 135 -18.15 4.12 -1.19
C LEU A 135 -18.66 5.40 -1.87
N VAL A 136 -18.01 5.83 -2.94
CA VAL A 136 -18.42 7.00 -3.74
C VAL A 136 -19.81 6.77 -4.33
N ARG A 137 -20.03 5.64 -5.00
CA ARG A 137 -21.33 5.29 -5.62
C ARG A 137 -22.47 5.27 -4.60
N PHE A 138 -22.23 4.71 -3.42
CA PHE A 138 -23.20 4.70 -2.33
C PHE A 138 -23.56 6.12 -1.90
N ASN A 139 -22.59 7.03 -1.76
CA ASN A 139 -22.83 8.41 -1.34
C ASN A 139 -23.47 9.26 -2.45
N GLN A 140 -23.18 9.02 -3.72
CA GLN A 140 -23.86 9.63 -4.86
C GLN A 140 -25.35 9.19 -4.92
N ALA A 141 -25.61 7.89 -4.77
CA ALA A 141 -26.98 7.37 -4.74
C ALA A 141 -27.81 7.93 -3.57
N ALA A 142 -27.15 8.24 -2.45
CA ALA A 142 -27.77 8.87 -1.28
C ALA A 142 -27.89 10.41 -1.39
N GLY A 143 -27.47 11.02 -2.49
CA GLY A 143 -27.49 12.48 -2.70
C GLY A 143 -26.49 13.27 -1.83
N ARG A 144 -25.47 12.60 -1.27
CA ARG A 144 -24.43 13.24 -0.44
C ARG A 144 -23.24 13.72 -1.27
N LEU A 145 -23.07 13.15 -2.45
CA LEU A 145 -22.08 13.56 -3.45
C LEU A 145 -22.78 13.86 -4.77
N ARG A 146 -22.19 14.75 -5.56
CA ARG A 146 -22.72 15.10 -6.89
C ARG A 146 -22.57 13.93 -7.87
N ASN A 147 -23.50 13.82 -8.81
CA ASN A 147 -23.48 12.80 -9.88
C ASN A 147 -22.77 13.29 -11.16
N GLY A 148 -21.90 14.30 -11.05
CA GLY A 148 -21.22 14.90 -12.21
C GLY A 148 -20.06 14.09 -12.74
N ILE A 149 -19.43 13.28 -11.89
CA ILE A 149 -18.24 12.47 -12.22
C ILE A 149 -18.52 10.99 -11.95
N ALA A 150 -18.01 10.12 -12.84
CA ALA A 150 -18.13 8.67 -12.65
C ALA A 150 -17.48 8.23 -11.31
N PRO A 151 -18.11 7.32 -10.53
CA PRO A 151 -17.63 6.91 -9.20
C PRO A 151 -16.18 6.41 -9.20
N ASP A 152 -15.81 5.63 -10.22
CA ASP A 152 -14.46 5.06 -10.34
C ASP A 152 -13.39 6.14 -10.57
N LEU A 153 -13.72 7.17 -11.37
CA LEU A 153 -12.82 8.31 -11.60
C LEU A 153 -12.68 9.15 -10.33
N LEU A 154 -13.80 9.46 -9.67
CA LEU A 154 -13.80 10.27 -8.46
C LEU A 154 -13.05 9.57 -7.31
N ALA A 155 -13.24 8.26 -7.14
CA ALA A 155 -12.48 7.46 -6.19
C ALA A 155 -10.98 7.43 -6.51
N SER A 156 -10.62 7.33 -7.80
CA SER A 156 -9.22 7.38 -8.24
C SER A 156 -8.58 8.72 -7.93
N MET A 157 -9.27 9.83 -8.15
CA MET A 157 -8.80 11.18 -7.80
C MET A 157 -8.62 11.33 -6.29
N ALA A 158 -9.57 10.88 -5.49
CA ALA A 158 -9.54 10.95 -4.02
C ALA A 158 -8.39 10.13 -3.44
N LEU A 159 -8.23 8.87 -3.84
CA LEU A 159 -7.10 8.03 -3.43
C LEU A 159 -5.77 8.58 -3.95
N GLY A 160 -5.77 9.19 -5.13
CA GLY A 160 -4.61 9.80 -5.75
C GLY A 160 -3.92 10.85 -4.86
N VAL A 161 -4.66 11.55 -3.99
CA VAL A 161 -4.09 12.55 -3.07
C VAL A 161 -3.03 11.92 -2.17
N VAL A 162 -3.37 10.86 -1.44
CA VAL A 162 -2.45 10.19 -0.50
C VAL A 162 -1.41 9.36 -1.26
N MET A 163 -1.83 8.68 -2.32
CA MET A 163 -0.94 7.83 -3.13
C MET A 163 0.15 8.65 -3.81
N GLN A 164 -0.16 9.85 -4.32
CA GLN A 164 0.84 10.73 -4.94
C GLN A 164 1.84 11.27 -3.92
N ALA A 165 1.39 11.59 -2.70
CA ALA A 165 2.28 11.99 -1.62
C ALA A 165 3.24 10.84 -1.23
N ALA A 166 2.71 9.61 -1.11
CA ALA A 166 3.51 8.42 -0.84
C ALA A 166 4.51 8.14 -1.99
N GLN A 167 4.11 8.34 -3.24
CA GLN A 167 5.00 8.21 -4.38
C GLN A 167 6.10 9.28 -4.38
N SER A 168 5.79 10.51 -3.99
CA SER A 168 6.78 11.57 -3.82
C SER A 168 7.79 11.21 -2.71
N LYS A 169 7.34 10.68 -1.57
CA LYS A 169 8.21 10.14 -0.52
C LYS A 169 9.14 9.04 -1.04
N LEU A 170 8.62 8.15 -1.88
CA LEU A 170 9.40 7.05 -2.48
C LEU A 170 10.52 7.57 -3.40
N LEU A 171 10.21 8.59 -4.22
CA LEU A 171 11.12 9.08 -5.25
C LEU A 171 12.14 10.10 -4.73
N TRP A 172 11.73 10.97 -3.81
CA TRP A 172 12.56 12.12 -3.36
C TRP A 172 12.88 12.11 -1.86
N GLY A 173 12.13 11.36 -1.05
CA GLY A 173 12.40 11.20 0.38
C GLY A 173 12.12 12.42 1.27
N ASP A 174 11.47 13.47 0.73
CA ASP A 174 11.34 14.79 1.35
C ASP A 174 10.08 15.00 2.20
N ILE A 175 9.08 14.12 2.10
CA ILE A 175 7.77 14.29 2.76
C ILE A 175 7.79 13.84 4.22
N GLY A 176 8.72 12.98 4.62
CA GLY A 176 8.81 12.44 5.96
C GLY A 176 7.68 11.43 6.28
N LEU A 177 7.13 11.49 7.50
CA LEU A 177 6.00 10.64 7.89
C LEU A 177 4.69 11.17 7.28
N LEU A 178 3.93 10.29 6.62
CA LEU A 178 2.64 10.66 6.01
C LEU A 178 1.59 11.00 7.07
N SER A 179 1.64 10.36 8.23
CA SER A 179 0.74 10.64 9.36
C SER A 179 0.82 12.07 9.89
N ARG A 180 1.91 12.80 9.62
CA ARG A 180 2.02 14.22 9.96
C ARG A 180 1.20 15.14 9.07
N HIS A 181 0.67 14.63 7.96
CA HIS A 181 -0.06 15.39 6.95
C HIS A 181 -1.54 15.02 6.85
N ILE A 182 -2.07 14.22 7.79
CA ILE A 182 -3.45 13.68 7.77
C ILE A 182 -4.47 14.80 7.54
N GLU A 183 -4.46 15.88 8.32
CA GLU A 183 -5.40 17.01 8.17
C GLU A 183 -5.34 17.67 6.77
N THR A 184 -4.15 17.69 6.17
CA THR A 184 -3.97 18.25 4.82
C THR A 184 -4.55 17.31 3.78
N PHE A 185 -4.34 16.01 3.93
CA PHE A 185 -4.90 14.99 3.04
C PHE A 185 -6.41 14.93 3.15
N GLU A 186 -6.98 14.95 4.37
CA GLU A 186 -8.42 14.99 4.60
C GLU A 186 -9.08 16.16 3.86
N ARG A 187 -8.57 17.37 4.03
CA ARG A 187 -9.09 18.55 3.33
C ARG A 187 -9.00 18.42 1.82
N ALA A 188 -7.88 17.92 1.29
CA ALA A 188 -7.69 17.77 -0.15
C ALA A 188 -8.61 16.69 -0.72
N VAL A 189 -8.78 15.54 -0.03
CA VAL A 189 -9.70 14.49 -0.43
C VAL A 189 -11.14 14.97 -0.40
N MET A 190 -11.56 15.68 0.66
CA MET A 190 -12.91 16.24 0.74
C MET A 190 -13.16 17.27 -0.36
N ALA A 191 -12.22 18.16 -0.65
CA ALA A 191 -12.35 19.10 -1.76
C ALA A 191 -12.53 18.39 -3.11
N VAL A 192 -11.77 17.31 -3.36
CA VAL A 192 -11.96 16.48 -4.57
C VAL A 192 -13.38 15.86 -4.62
N LEU A 193 -13.92 15.42 -3.48
CA LEU A 193 -15.22 14.75 -3.44
C LEU A 193 -16.41 15.72 -3.49
N GLU A 194 -16.30 16.91 -2.89
CA GLU A 194 -17.40 17.88 -2.75
C GLU A 194 -17.52 18.83 -3.94
N ASP A 195 -16.37 19.20 -4.55
CA ASP A 195 -16.31 20.15 -5.66
C ASP A 195 -16.39 19.47 -7.04
N ALA A 196 -16.50 18.15 -7.09
CA ALA A 196 -16.51 17.34 -8.31
C ALA A 196 -17.89 17.28 -9.01
#